data_2fdff142607318a400a7d46695a8d222
#
_entry.id   2fdff142607318a400a7d46695a8d222
#
_cell.length_a   1.000
_cell.length_b   1.000
_cell.length_c   1.000
_cell.angle_alpha   90.00
_cell.angle_beta   90.00
_cell.angle_gamma   90.00
#
_symmetry.space_group_name_H-M   'P 1'
#
loop_
_entity.id
_entity.type
_entity.pdbx_description
1 polymer ?
#
loop_
_entity_poly.entity_id
_entity_poly.type
_entity_poly.pdbx_seq_one_letter_code
_entity_poly.pdbx_strand_id
1 'polypeptide(L)'
;MIKIVYGPKGFGKTKIMLDEVNNAGSTAKGNVVFITDKRFNTVNVNFNVRCVYTEEHDIKGSVSLAGFINGLLAGNSDIEYVFIDGLKRIIGNDMEGGEALFNAIKQLQDEYAELKFIISVSASYEELPKYVAELVK
;
A
#
# COMPACT_ATOMS: atom_id res chain seq x y z
N MET A 1 2.07 11.80 -2.92
CA MET A 1 3.25 11.36 -2.16
C MET A 1 3.26 9.84 -2.07
N ILE A 2 4.38 9.23 -2.39
CA ILE A 2 4.56 7.78 -2.27
C ILE A 2 5.70 7.55 -1.26
N LYS A 3 5.41 6.81 -0.19
CA LYS A 3 6.39 6.48 0.84
C LYS A 3 6.59 4.97 0.88
N ILE A 4 7.85 4.53 0.86
CA ILE A 4 8.19 3.12 0.94
C ILE A 4 8.76 2.83 2.33
N VAL A 5 8.16 1.86 3.01
CA VAL A 5 8.67 1.33 4.28
C VAL A 5 9.32 0.00 3.96
N TYR A 6 10.63 -0.06 4.00
CA TYR A 6 11.38 -1.26 3.62
C TYR A 6 12.25 -1.76 4.77
N GLY A 7 12.67 -3.00 4.67
CA GLY A 7 13.50 -3.66 5.66
C GLY A 7 13.29 -5.15 5.57
N PRO A 8 14.20 -5.97 6.10
CA PRO A 8 14.06 -7.42 6.06
C PRO A 8 12.83 -7.86 6.86
N LYS A 9 12.36 -9.06 6.57
CA LYS A 9 11.26 -9.68 7.31
C LYS A 9 11.63 -9.69 8.80
N GLY A 10 10.66 -9.32 9.65
CA GLY A 10 10.89 -9.26 11.10
C GLY A 10 11.48 -7.94 11.59
N PHE A 11 11.65 -6.97 10.71
CA PHE A 11 12.22 -5.65 11.05
C PHE A 11 11.22 -4.70 11.72
N GLY A 12 10.00 -5.16 11.99
CA GLY A 12 9.00 -4.30 12.64
C GLY A 12 8.22 -3.41 11.71
N LYS A 13 8.20 -3.70 10.40
CA LYS A 13 7.48 -2.89 9.41
C LYS A 13 5.97 -2.83 9.67
N THR A 14 5.38 -3.94 10.09
CA THR A 14 3.95 -4.00 10.37
C THR A 14 3.57 -3.03 11.47
N LYS A 15 4.39 -2.95 12.54
CA LYS A 15 4.13 -2.00 13.63
C LYS A 15 4.22 -0.56 13.13
N ILE A 16 5.22 -0.26 12.30
CA ILE A 16 5.36 1.08 11.70
C ILE A 16 4.12 1.41 10.87
N MET A 17 3.68 0.47 10.04
CA MET A 17 2.50 0.64 9.19
C MET A 17 1.26 0.87 10.05
N LEU A 18 1.04 0.07 11.09
CA LEU A 18 -0.13 0.20 11.95
C LEU A 18 -0.15 1.54 12.68
N ASP A 19 1.00 2.00 13.16
CA ASP A 19 1.09 3.31 13.82
C ASP A 19 0.72 4.43 12.84
N GLU A 20 1.21 4.37 11.61
CA GLU A 20 0.88 5.39 10.60
C GLU A 20 -0.58 5.32 10.15
N VAL A 21 -1.12 4.11 9.98
CA VAL A 21 -2.53 3.92 9.62
C VAL A 21 -3.44 4.51 10.69
N ASN A 22 -3.16 4.21 11.96
CA ASN A 22 -3.99 4.71 13.06
C ASN A 22 -3.88 6.22 13.20
N ASN A 23 -2.70 6.78 13.00
CA ASN A 23 -2.54 8.23 13.01
C ASN A 23 -3.34 8.88 11.87
N ALA A 24 -3.25 8.33 10.67
CA ALA A 24 -4.02 8.82 9.53
C ALA A 24 -5.52 8.69 9.77
N GLY A 25 -5.97 7.57 10.34
CA GLY A 25 -7.38 7.35 10.65
C GLY A 25 -7.95 8.38 11.61
N SER A 26 -7.11 8.93 12.50
CA SER A 26 -7.51 9.94 13.48
C SER A 26 -7.42 11.36 12.93
N THR A 27 -6.54 11.63 11.97
CA THR A 27 -6.21 13.00 11.55
C THR A 27 -6.58 13.33 10.11
N ALA A 28 -6.79 12.34 9.25
CA ALA A 28 -7.10 12.58 7.85
C ALA A 28 -8.46 13.27 7.68
N LYS A 29 -8.54 14.14 6.69
CA LYS A 29 -9.80 14.78 6.30
C LYS A 29 -10.61 13.87 5.38
N GLY A 30 -9.91 13.09 4.54
CA GLY A 30 -10.53 12.14 3.63
C GLY A 30 -10.50 10.73 4.17
N ASN A 31 -10.89 9.80 3.32
CA ASN A 31 -10.93 8.39 3.69
C ASN A 31 -9.54 7.77 3.72
N VAL A 32 -9.37 6.79 4.60
CA VAL A 32 -8.13 6.03 4.75
C VAL A 32 -8.42 4.57 4.44
N VAL A 33 -7.66 3.98 3.52
CA VAL A 33 -7.79 2.58 3.13
C VAL A 33 -6.51 1.84 3.49
N PHE A 34 -6.64 0.69 4.11
CA PHE A 34 -5.53 -0.17 4.47
C PHE A 34 -5.68 -1.52 3.77
N ILE A 35 -4.78 -1.80 2.84
CA ILE A 35 -4.77 -3.04 2.05
C ILE A 35 -3.70 -3.96 2.61
N THR A 36 -4.07 -5.17 2.98
CA THR A 36 -3.14 -6.21 3.43
C THR A 36 -3.69 -7.57 2.97
N ASP A 37 -2.92 -8.63 3.15
CA ASP A 37 -3.33 -9.94 2.69
C ASP A 37 -4.35 -10.62 3.61
N LYS A 38 -4.18 -10.55 4.92
CA LYS A 38 -4.99 -11.31 5.89
C LYS A 38 -5.48 -10.45 7.05
N ARG A 39 -6.63 -10.83 7.61
CA ARG A 39 -7.29 -10.10 8.70
C ARG A 39 -6.46 -9.95 9.97
N PHE A 40 -5.65 -10.94 10.32
CA PHE A 40 -4.91 -10.88 11.59
C PHE A 40 -3.93 -9.70 11.65
N ASN A 41 -3.59 -9.11 10.52
CA ASN A 41 -2.69 -7.95 10.48
C ASN A 41 -3.38 -6.65 10.91
N THR A 42 -4.70 -6.67 11.17
CA THR A 42 -5.49 -5.46 11.42
C THR A 42 -6.20 -5.45 12.76
N VAL A 43 -5.73 -6.25 13.73
CA VAL A 43 -6.39 -6.41 15.03
C VAL A 43 -6.62 -5.10 15.77
N ASN A 44 -5.69 -4.16 15.67
CA ASN A 44 -5.75 -2.89 16.40
C ASN A 44 -5.87 -1.66 15.48
N VAL A 45 -6.53 -1.81 14.33
CA VAL A 45 -6.71 -0.71 13.40
C VAL A 45 -7.94 0.13 13.79
N ASN A 46 -7.78 1.46 13.71
CA ASN A 46 -8.84 2.43 13.96
C ASN A 46 -10.06 2.12 13.07
N PHE A 47 -11.27 2.17 13.66
CA PHE A 47 -12.49 1.81 12.93
C PHE A 47 -12.83 2.76 11.77
N ASN A 48 -12.23 3.96 11.74
CA ASN A 48 -12.41 4.89 10.61
C ASN A 48 -11.63 4.47 9.37
N VAL A 49 -10.76 3.47 9.49
CA VAL A 49 -9.95 2.96 8.39
C VAL A 49 -10.71 1.84 7.70
N ARG A 50 -10.80 1.91 6.37
CA ARG A 50 -11.37 0.81 5.58
C ARG A 50 -10.28 -0.22 5.32
N CYS A 51 -10.43 -1.40 5.90
CA CYS A 51 -9.49 -2.50 5.69
C CYS A 51 -9.95 -3.38 4.53
N VAL A 52 -9.03 -3.73 3.65
CA VAL A 52 -9.27 -4.64 2.53
C VAL A 52 -8.27 -5.78 2.62
N TYR A 53 -8.75 -7.01 2.60
CA TYR A 53 -7.94 -8.21 2.71
C TYR A 53 -7.90 -8.90 1.35
N THR A 54 -6.73 -8.84 0.69
CA THR A 54 -6.62 -9.26 -0.70
C THR A 54 -6.98 -10.72 -0.92
N GLU A 55 -6.69 -11.60 0.04
CA GLU A 55 -7.02 -13.02 -0.09
C GLU A 55 -8.53 -13.27 -0.12
N GLU A 56 -9.34 -12.37 0.45
CA GLU A 56 -10.80 -12.51 0.47
C GLU A 56 -11.45 -12.07 -0.85
N HIS A 57 -10.71 -11.43 -1.73
CA HIS A 57 -11.23 -10.87 -2.97
C HIS A 57 -10.48 -11.34 -4.21
N ASP A 58 -9.70 -12.40 -4.08
CA ASP A 58 -8.87 -12.96 -5.17
C ASP A 58 -7.96 -11.94 -5.83
N ILE A 59 -7.47 -10.97 -5.05
CA ILE A 59 -6.51 -10.00 -5.54
C ILE A 59 -5.11 -10.61 -5.39
N LYS A 60 -4.52 -11.02 -6.52
CA LYS A 60 -3.20 -11.65 -6.57
C LYS A 60 -2.41 -11.11 -7.74
N GLY A 61 -1.16 -10.72 -7.49
CA GLY A 61 -0.28 -10.23 -8.53
C GLY A 61 -0.46 -8.74 -8.81
N SER A 62 0.49 -8.20 -9.56
CA SER A 62 0.58 -6.76 -9.82
C SER A 62 -0.59 -6.21 -10.63
N VAL A 63 -1.02 -6.95 -11.65
CA VAL A 63 -2.12 -6.50 -12.52
C VAL A 63 -3.43 -6.45 -11.73
N SER A 64 -3.70 -7.48 -10.94
CA SER A 64 -4.89 -7.56 -10.12
C SER A 64 -4.94 -6.42 -9.10
N LEU A 65 -3.82 -6.17 -8.41
CA LEU A 65 -3.74 -5.10 -7.42
C LEU A 65 -3.87 -3.73 -8.07
N ALA A 66 -3.22 -3.50 -9.21
CA ALA A 66 -3.33 -2.23 -9.93
C ALA A 66 -4.78 -1.94 -10.35
N GLY A 67 -5.47 -2.95 -10.88
CA GLY A 67 -6.88 -2.81 -11.25
C GLY A 67 -7.75 -2.50 -10.06
N PHE A 68 -7.50 -3.17 -8.93
CA PHE A 68 -8.27 -2.93 -7.70
C PHE A 68 -8.08 -1.48 -7.22
N ILE A 69 -6.82 -1.00 -7.18
CA ILE A 69 -6.52 0.38 -6.73
C ILE A 69 -7.17 1.39 -7.65
N ASN A 70 -7.09 1.20 -8.97
CA ASN A 70 -7.73 2.10 -9.92
C ASN A 70 -9.25 2.14 -9.71
N GLY A 71 -9.88 0.98 -9.53
CA GLY A 71 -11.31 0.90 -9.27
C GLY A 71 -11.70 1.55 -7.95
N LEU A 72 -10.86 1.39 -6.93
CA LEU A 72 -11.07 1.99 -5.61
C LEU A 72 -11.14 3.51 -5.71
N LEU A 73 -10.19 4.13 -6.39
CA LEU A 73 -10.14 5.58 -6.58
C LEU A 73 -11.24 6.07 -7.53
N ALA A 74 -11.56 5.29 -8.56
CA ALA A 74 -12.65 5.64 -9.47
C ALA A 74 -14.01 5.67 -8.75
N GLY A 75 -14.19 4.78 -7.77
CA GLY A 75 -15.41 4.71 -7.00
C GLY A 75 -15.49 5.66 -5.80
N ASN A 76 -14.36 6.21 -5.38
CA ASN A 76 -14.31 7.08 -4.20
C ASN A 76 -13.16 8.09 -4.32
N SER A 77 -13.48 9.29 -4.79
CA SER A 77 -12.50 10.36 -4.96
C SER A 77 -12.11 11.04 -3.65
N ASP A 78 -12.74 10.68 -2.53
CA ASP A 78 -12.44 11.26 -1.22
C ASP A 78 -11.34 10.51 -0.47
N ILE A 79 -10.74 9.49 -1.07
CA ILE A 79 -9.64 8.75 -0.46
C ILE A 79 -8.40 9.65 -0.40
N GLU A 80 -7.86 9.80 0.79
CA GLU A 80 -6.64 10.60 1.04
C GLU A 80 -5.41 9.73 1.23
N TYR A 81 -5.56 8.54 1.83
CA TYR A 81 -4.47 7.62 2.11
C TYR A 81 -4.78 6.22 1.62
N VAL A 82 -3.82 5.60 0.95
CA VAL A 82 -3.85 4.17 0.64
C VAL A 82 -2.58 3.55 1.22
N PHE A 83 -2.75 2.68 2.21
CA PHE A 83 -1.66 1.92 2.81
C PHE A 83 -1.69 0.52 2.21
N ILE A 84 -0.52 0.01 1.83
CA ILE A 84 -0.38 -1.36 1.31
C ILE A 84 0.68 -2.06 2.16
N ASP A 85 0.26 -2.99 3.01
CA ASP A 85 1.18 -3.73 3.87
C ASP A 85 1.50 -5.09 3.29
N GLY A 86 2.78 -5.36 3.15
CA GLY A 86 3.25 -6.65 2.65
C GLY A 86 3.12 -6.81 1.14
N LEU A 87 3.62 -5.85 0.39
CA LEU A 87 3.51 -5.87 -1.06
C LEU A 87 3.94 -7.20 -1.68
N LYS A 88 5.05 -7.78 -1.24
CA LYS A 88 5.53 -9.06 -1.79
C LYS A 88 4.57 -10.22 -1.52
N ARG A 89 3.84 -10.18 -0.41
CA ARG A 89 2.85 -11.22 -0.12
C ARG A 89 1.65 -11.13 -1.06
N ILE A 90 1.35 -9.93 -1.54
CA ILE A 90 0.21 -9.69 -2.42
C ILE A 90 0.56 -9.97 -3.88
N ILE A 91 1.68 -9.45 -4.36
CA ILE A 91 2.06 -9.55 -5.78
C ILE A 91 3.02 -10.71 -6.07
N GLY A 92 3.53 -11.36 -5.03
CA GLY A 92 4.52 -12.42 -5.18
C GLY A 92 5.95 -11.89 -5.09
N ASN A 93 6.91 -12.82 -5.04
CA ASN A 93 8.31 -12.46 -4.86
C ASN A 93 8.95 -11.86 -6.11
N ASP A 94 8.31 -12.02 -7.26
CA ASP A 94 8.80 -11.43 -8.51
C ASP A 94 8.39 -9.96 -8.57
N MET A 95 9.29 -9.12 -8.14
CA MET A 95 9.05 -7.68 -8.12
C MET A 95 9.24 -7.02 -9.49
N GLU A 96 9.80 -7.73 -10.48
CA GLU A 96 10.00 -7.14 -11.80
C GLU A 96 8.68 -6.77 -12.46
N GLY A 97 7.67 -7.62 -12.33
CA GLY A 97 6.33 -7.34 -12.85
C GLY A 97 5.62 -6.21 -12.13
N GLY A 98 6.16 -5.73 -11.02
CA GLY A 98 5.56 -4.65 -10.26
C GLY A 98 5.75 -3.25 -10.83
N GLU A 99 6.59 -3.09 -11.85
CA GLU A 99 6.83 -1.75 -12.41
C GLU A 99 5.55 -1.14 -12.97
N ALA A 100 4.73 -1.92 -13.65
CA ALA A 100 3.45 -1.44 -14.18
C ALA A 100 2.50 -1.00 -13.05
N LEU A 101 2.51 -1.71 -11.92
CA LEU A 101 1.74 -1.34 -10.74
C LEU A 101 2.19 0.03 -10.22
N PHE A 102 3.50 0.25 -10.09
CA PHE A 102 4.03 1.51 -9.60
C PHE A 102 3.79 2.65 -10.57
N ASN A 103 3.79 2.38 -11.89
CA ASN A 103 3.42 3.37 -12.88
C ASN A 103 1.95 3.79 -12.73
N ALA A 104 1.06 2.82 -12.46
CA ALA A 104 -0.35 3.12 -12.20
C ALA A 104 -0.51 3.97 -10.95
N ILE A 105 0.25 3.66 -9.88
CA ILE A 105 0.24 4.45 -8.63
C ILE A 105 0.69 5.88 -8.90
N LYS A 106 1.75 6.06 -9.67
CA LYS A 106 2.25 7.39 -10.02
C LYS A 106 1.22 8.20 -10.82
N GLN A 107 0.49 7.55 -11.72
CA GLN A 107 -0.57 8.21 -12.48
C GLN A 107 -1.69 8.69 -11.56
N LEU A 108 -2.06 7.87 -10.57
CA LEU A 108 -3.07 8.26 -9.59
C LEU A 108 -2.61 9.44 -8.75
N GLN A 109 -1.32 9.48 -8.40
CA GLN A 109 -0.72 10.62 -7.68
C GLN A 109 -0.84 11.92 -8.49
N ASP A 110 -0.65 11.84 -9.80
CA ASP A 110 -0.77 13.00 -10.68
C ASP A 110 -2.23 13.45 -10.80
N GLU A 111 -3.17 12.49 -10.80
CA GLU A 111 -4.60 12.78 -10.94
C GLU A 111 -5.23 13.29 -9.64
N TYR A 112 -4.80 12.77 -8.51
CA TYR A 112 -5.33 13.13 -7.19
C TYR A 112 -4.23 13.77 -6.35
N ALA A 113 -4.18 15.10 -6.32
CA ALA A 113 -3.06 15.85 -5.74
C ALA A 113 -2.82 15.57 -4.24
N GLU A 114 -3.88 15.29 -3.48
CA GLU A 114 -3.78 15.08 -2.03
C GLU A 114 -3.59 13.61 -1.65
N LEU A 115 -3.62 12.70 -2.63
CA LEU A 115 -3.51 11.27 -2.38
C LEU A 115 -2.11 10.89 -1.91
N LYS A 116 -2.05 10.03 -0.89
CA LYS A 116 -0.79 9.53 -0.34
C LYS A 116 -0.80 8.01 -0.31
N PHE A 117 0.27 7.42 -0.82
CA PHE A 117 0.48 5.97 -0.76
C PHE A 117 1.62 5.66 0.20
N ILE A 118 1.40 4.72 1.11
CA ILE A 118 2.43 4.21 2.00
C ILE A 118 2.48 2.69 1.80
N ILE A 119 3.62 2.18 1.35
CA ILE A 119 3.75 0.79 0.91
C ILE A 119 4.90 0.12 1.64
N SER A 120 4.65 -1.03 2.28
CA SER A 120 5.73 -1.79 2.93
C SER A 120 6.24 -2.90 2.02
N VAL A 121 7.56 -3.05 1.98
CA VAL A 121 8.24 -4.04 1.17
C VAL A 121 9.28 -4.76 2.03
N SER A 122 9.18 -6.10 2.14
CA SER A 122 10.13 -6.93 2.88
C SER A 122 11.38 -7.19 2.05
N ALA A 123 12.28 -6.21 2.04
CA ALA A 123 13.54 -6.28 1.31
C ALA A 123 14.52 -5.27 1.90
N SER A 124 15.81 -5.57 1.85
CA SER A 124 16.83 -4.57 2.15
C SER A 124 16.85 -3.55 1.01
N TYR A 125 17.50 -2.41 1.21
CA TYR A 125 17.58 -1.39 0.17
C TYR A 125 18.22 -1.96 -1.12
N GLU A 126 19.25 -2.77 -0.97
CA GLU A 126 19.99 -3.37 -2.09
C GLU A 126 19.13 -4.35 -2.89
N GLU A 127 18.13 -4.96 -2.25
CA GLU A 127 17.23 -5.90 -2.90
C GLU A 127 16.04 -5.21 -3.59
N LEU A 128 15.82 -3.93 -3.33
CA LEU A 128 14.71 -3.22 -3.96
C LEU A 128 14.94 -3.06 -5.45
N PRO A 129 13.92 -3.32 -6.29
CA PRO A 129 14.03 -3.01 -7.72
C PRO A 129 14.27 -1.51 -7.91
N LYS A 130 14.91 -1.15 -9.00
CA LYS A 130 15.25 0.23 -9.30
C LYS A 130 14.03 1.16 -9.23
N TYR A 131 12.90 0.72 -9.78
CA TYR A 131 11.69 1.56 -9.81
C TYR A 131 11.10 1.80 -8.41
N VAL A 132 11.42 0.95 -7.43
CA VAL A 132 11.03 1.16 -6.03
C VAL A 132 12.10 2.00 -5.32
N ALA A 133 13.37 1.64 -5.52
CA ALA A 133 14.48 2.35 -4.87
C ALA A 133 14.50 3.85 -5.19
N GLU A 134 14.09 4.22 -6.40
CA GLU A 134 14.00 5.61 -6.82
C GLU A 134 13.01 6.43 -5.98
N LEU A 135 12.04 5.77 -5.34
CA LEU A 135 11.04 6.42 -4.50
C LEU A 135 11.47 6.57 -3.06
N VAL A 136 12.57 5.91 -2.68
CA VAL A 136 13.12 6.00 -1.33
C VAL A 136 14.03 7.23 -1.26
N LYS A 137 13.82 8.05 -0.25
CA LYS A 137 14.63 9.26 -0.06
C LYS A 137 15.21 9.33 1.33
#